data_f12ad76f1bdc2b5094da37c765062ee6
#
_entry.id   f12ad76f1bdc2b5094da37c765062ee6
#
_cell.length_a   1.000
_cell.length_b   1.000
_cell.length_c   1.000
_cell.angle_alpha   90.00
_cell.angle_beta   90.00
_cell.angle_gamma   90.00
#
_symmetry.space_group_name_H-M   'P 1'
#
loop_
_entity.id
_entity.type
_entity.pdbx_description
1 polymer ?
#
loop_
_entity_poly.entity_id
_entity_poly.type
_entity_poly.pdbx_seq_one_letter_code
_entity_poly.pdbx_strand_id
1 'polypeptide(L)'
;MPKIILVAIATLCAIAGYLFYMNQQQAIPEPEVSPADSVEATVAPAGPVQVEFELGDLEGELRSFDEWDDRHRIVNFWATWCAPCRREIPLLKAFQDAHGAEGFQVIGIAVEFPEPVIAYAEKAQFNYPILVGEQDAMAVAESSGISFIGLPFTMVVAKDGRLVGAHMGEIHQQHLDNIVDVMNKFDAGDLDISQAKQQLDLL
;
A
#
# COMPACT_ATOMS: atom_id res chain seq x y z
N MET A 1 -60.80 -39.58 0.02
CA MET A 1 -60.39 -39.00 -1.32
C MET A 1 -59.98 -37.53 -1.34
N PRO A 2 -60.50 -36.59 -0.50
CA PRO A 2 -60.06 -35.16 -0.62
C PRO A 2 -58.62 -34.85 -0.24
N LYS A 3 -58.00 -35.63 0.64
CA LYS A 3 -56.60 -35.35 1.08
C LYS A 3 -55.56 -35.62 0.00
N ILE A 4 -55.75 -36.57 -0.89
CA ILE A 4 -54.84 -36.92 -1.99
C ILE A 4 -54.85 -35.82 -3.06
N ILE A 5 -56.02 -35.26 -3.33
CA ILE A 5 -56.20 -34.17 -4.30
C ILE A 5 -55.48 -32.86 -3.83
N LEU A 6 -55.58 -32.56 -2.53
CA LEU A 6 -54.90 -31.40 -1.93
C LEU A 6 -53.37 -31.51 -1.97
N VAL A 7 -52.83 -32.72 -1.72
CA VAL A 7 -51.38 -32.94 -1.81
C VAL A 7 -50.89 -32.82 -3.26
N ALA A 8 -51.66 -33.38 -4.22
CA ALA A 8 -51.32 -33.27 -5.63
C ALA A 8 -51.30 -31.80 -6.16
N ILE A 9 -52.23 -30.97 -5.70
CA ILE A 9 -52.31 -29.56 -6.06
C ILE A 9 -51.10 -28.79 -5.44
N ALA A 10 -50.78 -29.07 -4.17
CA ALA A 10 -49.63 -28.41 -3.51
C ALA A 10 -48.31 -28.75 -4.17
N THR A 11 -48.10 -30.02 -4.61
CA THR A 11 -46.87 -30.41 -5.32
C THR A 11 -46.80 -29.79 -6.73
N LEU A 12 -47.91 -29.71 -7.44
CA LEU A 12 -47.95 -29.04 -8.73
C LEU A 12 -47.63 -27.52 -8.64
N CYS A 13 -48.16 -26.84 -7.62
CA CYS A 13 -47.84 -25.41 -7.38
C CYS A 13 -46.35 -25.21 -7.01
N ALA A 14 -45.77 -26.11 -6.21
CA ALA A 14 -44.35 -26.03 -5.86
C ALA A 14 -43.44 -26.26 -7.09
N ILE A 15 -43.80 -27.21 -7.96
CA ILE A 15 -43.05 -27.46 -9.19
C ILE A 15 -43.18 -26.28 -10.16
N ALA A 16 -44.38 -25.74 -10.32
CA ALA A 16 -44.61 -24.58 -11.17
C ALA A 16 -43.84 -23.35 -10.66
N GLY A 17 -43.81 -23.09 -9.35
CA GLY A 17 -43.06 -22.04 -8.71
C GLY A 17 -41.53 -22.21 -8.89
N TYR A 18 -41.05 -23.44 -8.75
CA TYR A 18 -39.62 -23.75 -8.98
C TYR A 18 -39.21 -23.55 -10.45
N LEU A 19 -40.03 -24.02 -11.40
CA LEU A 19 -39.78 -23.83 -12.82
C LEU A 19 -39.84 -22.35 -13.23
N PHE A 20 -40.76 -21.59 -12.65
CA PHE A 20 -40.80 -20.12 -12.87
C PHE A 20 -39.58 -19.42 -12.30
N TYR A 21 -39.11 -19.80 -11.11
CA TYR A 21 -37.90 -19.29 -10.49
C TYR A 21 -36.63 -19.59 -11.36
N MET A 22 -36.53 -20.83 -11.83
CA MET A 22 -35.41 -21.24 -12.71
C MET A 22 -35.44 -20.49 -14.04
N ASN A 23 -36.61 -20.24 -14.61
CA ASN A 23 -36.76 -19.47 -15.84
C ASN A 23 -36.38 -17.98 -15.68
N GLN A 24 -36.60 -17.39 -14.50
CA GLN A 24 -36.17 -16.03 -14.22
C GLN A 24 -34.64 -15.89 -14.10
N GLN A 25 -33.95 -16.93 -13.66
CA GLN A 25 -32.46 -16.89 -13.60
C GLN A 25 -31.80 -16.99 -14.97
N GLN A 26 -32.52 -17.47 -16.00
CA GLN A 26 -32.01 -17.51 -17.38
C GLN A 26 -32.25 -16.20 -18.14
N ALA A 27 -32.93 -15.24 -17.54
CA ALA A 27 -33.24 -13.94 -18.16
C ALA A 27 -32.29 -12.80 -17.76
N ILE A 28 -31.09 -13.12 -17.27
CA ILE A 28 -30.00 -12.15 -17.21
C ILE A 28 -29.38 -12.13 -18.61
N PRO A 29 -29.58 -11.08 -19.42
CA PRO A 29 -28.90 -11.01 -20.70
C PRO A 29 -27.40 -10.94 -20.42
N GLU A 30 -26.67 -11.94 -20.89
CA GLU A 30 -25.23 -11.80 -21.04
C GLU A 30 -24.96 -10.52 -21.86
N PRO A 31 -24.10 -9.60 -21.38
CA PRO A 31 -23.75 -8.46 -22.21
C PRO A 31 -23.17 -8.98 -23.53
N GLU A 32 -23.86 -8.72 -24.63
CA GLU A 32 -23.32 -8.97 -25.97
C GLU A 32 -22.02 -8.15 -26.09
N VAL A 33 -20.89 -8.82 -25.89
CA VAL A 33 -19.57 -8.28 -26.21
C VAL A 33 -19.48 -8.26 -27.72
N SER A 34 -19.79 -7.11 -28.32
CA SER A 34 -19.61 -6.87 -29.75
C SER A 34 -18.14 -7.14 -30.12
N PRO A 35 -17.85 -7.95 -31.16
CA PRO A 35 -16.46 -8.23 -31.55
C PRO A 35 -15.68 -7.01 -32.09
N ALA A 36 -16.30 -5.83 -32.10
CA ALA A 36 -15.71 -4.59 -32.61
C ALA A 36 -15.03 -3.71 -31.58
N ASP A 37 -15.19 -4.01 -30.26
CA ASP A 37 -14.55 -3.28 -29.17
C ASP A 37 -13.52 -4.15 -28.41
N SER A 38 -12.73 -4.94 -29.14
CA SER A 38 -11.40 -5.27 -28.66
C SER A 38 -10.56 -3.99 -28.72
N VAL A 39 -10.81 -3.08 -27.82
CA VAL A 39 -9.81 -2.12 -27.39
C VAL A 39 -8.73 -2.99 -26.78
N GLU A 40 -7.76 -3.35 -27.62
CA GLU A 40 -6.45 -3.77 -27.15
C GLU A 40 -6.02 -2.64 -26.23
N ALA A 41 -6.25 -2.81 -24.93
CA ALA A 41 -5.70 -1.95 -23.92
C ALA A 41 -4.19 -2.11 -24.07
N THR A 42 -3.62 -1.27 -24.95
CA THR A 42 -2.21 -0.98 -24.94
C THR A 42 -2.00 -0.38 -23.56
N VAL A 43 -1.64 -1.24 -22.59
CA VAL A 43 -1.06 -0.80 -21.32
C VAL A 43 0.22 -0.12 -21.77
N ALA A 44 0.11 1.18 -22.03
CA ALA A 44 1.29 2.03 -22.13
C ALA A 44 2.11 1.72 -20.86
N PRO A 45 3.44 1.51 -20.94
CA PRO A 45 4.23 1.28 -19.77
C PRO A 45 3.89 2.41 -18.79
N ALA A 46 3.27 2.07 -17.69
CA ALA A 46 2.91 3.05 -16.67
C ALA A 46 4.20 3.79 -16.34
N GLY A 47 4.20 5.11 -16.54
CA GLY A 47 5.34 5.95 -16.18
C GLY A 47 5.74 5.69 -14.73
N PRO A 48 6.87 6.22 -14.27
CA PRO A 48 7.28 6.06 -12.88
C PRO A 48 6.14 6.50 -11.95
N VAL A 49 5.80 5.67 -10.97
CA VAL A 49 4.75 5.95 -9.99
C VAL A 49 5.19 7.17 -9.17
N GLN A 50 4.37 8.20 -9.14
CA GLN A 50 4.53 9.35 -8.26
C GLN A 50 3.83 9.04 -6.93
N VAL A 51 4.49 9.33 -5.82
CA VAL A 51 3.93 9.16 -4.48
C VAL A 51 3.50 10.51 -3.95
N GLU A 52 2.20 10.68 -3.77
CA GLU A 52 1.57 11.89 -3.26
C GLU A 52 0.48 11.50 -2.28
N PHE A 53 0.45 12.10 -1.10
CA PHE A 53 -0.60 11.88 -0.10
C PHE A 53 -0.59 12.95 0.98
N GLU A 54 -1.66 12.98 1.77
CA GLU A 54 -1.77 13.75 3.00
C GLU A 54 -2.26 12.82 4.11
N LEU A 55 -1.62 12.88 5.28
CA LEU A 55 -1.99 12.13 6.48
C LEU A 55 -1.84 12.99 7.73
N GLY A 56 -2.62 12.69 8.77
CA GLY A 56 -2.48 13.32 10.07
C GLY A 56 -1.17 12.95 10.76
N ASP A 57 -0.56 13.89 11.47
CA ASP A 57 0.54 13.61 12.40
C ASP A 57 0.03 13.25 13.81
N LEU A 58 0.93 13.15 14.78
CA LEU A 58 0.59 12.80 16.17
C LEU A 58 -0.23 13.87 16.90
N GLU A 59 -0.17 15.10 16.44
CA GLU A 59 -0.94 16.25 16.94
C GLU A 59 -2.31 16.38 16.23
N GLY A 60 -2.54 15.57 15.19
CA GLY A 60 -3.75 15.59 14.36
C GLY A 60 -3.72 16.65 13.25
N GLU A 61 -2.56 17.28 13.02
CA GLU A 61 -2.37 18.23 11.93
C GLU A 61 -2.13 17.47 10.62
N LEU A 62 -2.81 17.90 9.55
CA LEU A 62 -2.66 17.28 8.24
C LEU A 62 -1.31 17.68 7.63
N ARG A 63 -0.51 16.69 7.27
CA ARG A 63 0.83 16.85 6.69
C ARG A 63 0.82 16.36 5.24
N SER A 64 1.34 17.18 4.36
CA SER A 64 1.50 16.81 2.95
C SER A 64 2.87 16.18 2.69
N PHE A 65 2.90 15.15 1.84
CA PHE A 65 4.15 14.44 1.53
C PHE A 65 5.19 15.32 0.84
N ASP A 66 4.78 16.39 0.17
CA ASP A 66 5.67 17.35 -0.47
C ASP A 66 6.47 18.22 0.51
N GLU A 67 6.12 18.25 1.80
CA GLU A 67 6.94 18.91 2.83
C GLU A 67 8.36 18.37 2.91
N TRP A 68 8.59 17.16 2.41
CA TRP A 68 9.90 16.49 2.37
C TRP A 68 10.45 16.37 0.95
N ASP A 69 9.99 17.18 0.01
CA ASP A 69 10.57 17.26 -1.32
C ASP A 69 12.06 17.68 -1.22
N ASP A 70 12.81 17.43 -2.28
CA ASP A 70 14.28 17.57 -2.33
C ASP A 70 15.05 16.58 -1.44
N ARG A 71 14.39 15.62 -0.81
CA ARG A 71 15.00 14.53 -0.05
C ARG A 71 14.60 13.16 -0.60
N HIS A 72 15.49 12.18 -0.49
CA HIS A 72 15.12 10.79 -0.66
C HIS A 72 14.34 10.34 0.58
N ARG A 73 13.13 9.81 0.39
CA ARG A 73 12.24 9.47 1.48
C ARG A 73 12.20 7.97 1.70
N ILE A 74 12.45 7.57 2.93
CA ILE A 74 12.30 6.20 3.41
C ILE A 74 10.99 6.16 4.18
N VAL A 75 9.92 5.70 3.52
CA VAL A 75 8.56 5.68 4.07
C VAL A 75 8.30 4.30 4.66
N ASN A 76 8.34 4.20 5.99
CA ASN A 76 8.20 2.96 6.73
C ASN A 76 6.79 2.84 7.32
N PHE A 77 6.05 1.80 6.92
CA PHE A 77 4.74 1.47 7.44
C PHE A 77 4.86 0.48 8.59
N TRP A 78 4.28 0.82 9.73
CA TRP A 78 4.45 0.09 10.97
C TRP A 78 3.20 0.14 11.85
N ALA A 79 3.21 -0.61 12.98
CA ALA A 79 2.19 -0.51 14.02
C ALA A 79 2.77 -0.86 15.40
N THR A 80 2.13 -0.39 16.47
CA THR A 80 2.60 -0.63 17.84
C THR A 80 2.53 -2.11 18.25
N TRP A 81 1.60 -2.86 17.71
CA TRP A 81 1.43 -4.30 17.93
C TRP A 81 2.36 -5.17 17.07
N CYS A 82 3.01 -4.59 16.04
CA CYS A 82 3.90 -5.29 15.12
C CYS A 82 5.30 -5.46 15.74
N ALA A 83 5.64 -6.65 16.17
CA ALA A 83 6.91 -6.91 16.84
C ALA A 83 8.15 -6.68 15.94
N PRO A 84 8.20 -7.13 14.65
CA PRO A 84 9.32 -6.81 13.77
C PRO A 84 9.43 -5.30 13.51
N CYS A 85 8.32 -4.59 13.34
CA CYS A 85 8.34 -3.14 13.14
C CYS A 85 9.05 -2.42 14.30
N ARG A 86 8.76 -2.81 15.55
CA ARG A 86 9.39 -2.20 16.72
C ARG A 86 10.89 -2.48 16.82
N ARG A 87 11.37 -3.60 16.24
CA ARG A 87 12.81 -3.93 16.26
C ARG A 87 13.62 -3.06 15.29
N GLU A 88 13.02 -2.65 14.18
CA GLU A 88 13.70 -1.81 13.17
C GLU A 88 13.70 -0.31 13.50
N ILE A 89 12.81 0.18 14.38
CA ILE A 89 12.74 1.59 14.77
C ILE A 89 14.09 2.16 15.23
N PRO A 90 14.87 1.51 16.12
CA PRO A 90 16.19 2.02 16.50
C PRO A 90 17.15 2.17 15.33
N LEU A 91 17.08 1.27 14.35
CA LEU A 91 17.90 1.31 13.15
C LEU A 91 17.50 2.49 12.25
N LEU A 92 16.20 2.72 12.06
CA LEU A 92 15.69 3.86 11.30
C LEU A 92 16.04 5.20 11.95
N LYS A 93 16.02 5.27 13.29
CA LYS A 93 16.48 6.45 14.04
C LYS A 93 17.97 6.72 13.78
N ALA A 94 18.80 5.68 13.88
CA ALA A 94 20.23 5.82 13.61
C ALA A 94 20.51 6.22 12.15
N PHE A 95 19.72 5.70 11.20
CA PHE A 95 19.78 6.11 9.80
C PHE A 95 19.43 7.59 9.62
N GLN A 96 18.35 8.07 10.26
CA GLN A 96 17.98 9.48 10.21
C GLN A 96 19.09 10.40 10.77
N ASP A 97 19.71 10.02 11.89
CA ASP A 97 20.82 10.77 12.47
C ASP A 97 22.04 10.80 11.54
N ALA A 98 22.35 9.68 10.89
CA ALA A 98 23.53 9.58 10.02
C ALA A 98 23.33 10.29 8.66
N HIS A 99 22.18 10.11 8.02
CA HIS A 99 21.96 10.48 6.62
C HIS A 99 20.97 11.64 6.41
N GLY A 100 20.33 12.13 7.48
CA GLY A 100 19.38 13.24 7.37
C GLY A 100 20.00 14.50 6.78
N ALA A 101 21.25 14.83 7.13
CA ALA A 101 21.98 15.95 6.56
C ALA A 101 22.48 15.70 5.11
N GLU A 102 22.50 14.45 4.67
CA GLU A 102 22.93 14.02 3.34
C GLU A 102 21.77 13.98 2.32
N GLY A 103 20.58 14.44 2.72
CA GLY A 103 19.42 14.53 1.83
C GLY A 103 18.50 13.31 1.90
N PHE A 104 18.52 12.52 2.99
CA PHE A 104 17.55 11.48 3.28
C PHE A 104 16.57 11.92 4.35
N GLN A 105 15.35 11.39 4.30
CA GLN A 105 14.32 11.58 5.30
C GLN A 105 13.58 10.28 5.56
N VAL A 106 13.58 9.82 6.80
CA VAL A 106 12.70 8.76 7.25
C VAL A 106 11.34 9.35 7.60
N ILE A 107 10.26 8.69 7.19
CA ILE A 107 8.89 9.02 7.54
C ILE A 107 8.23 7.73 8.02
N GLY A 108 7.75 7.70 9.25
CA GLY A 108 7.00 6.56 9.78
C GLY A 108 5.51 6.77 9.55
N ILE A 109 4.84 5.81 8.92
CA ILE A 109 3.39 5.81 8.79
C ILE A 109 2.83 4.67 9.66
N ALA A 110 2.14 5.04 10.73
CA ALA A 110 1.48 4.08 11.61
C ALA A 110 0.13 3.65 11.03
N VAL A 111 -0.03 2.35 10.75
CA VAL A 111 -1.28 1.74 10.26
C VAL A 111 -2.09 1.29 11.47
N GLU A 112 -2.61 2.25 12.21
CA GLU A 112 -3.28 2.04 13.49
C GLU A 112 -4.02 3.32 13.91
N PHE A 113 -4.89 3.23 14.93
CA PHE A 113 -5.51 4.40 15.57
C PHE A 113 -4.47 5.31 16.24
N PRO A 114 -4.71 6.62 16.34
CA PRO A 114 -3.74 7.57 16.90
C PRO A 114 -3.34 7.29 18.36
N GLU A 115 -4.28 6.91 19.23
CA GLU A 115 -4.04 6.84 20.67
C GLU A 115 -2.93 5.87 21.07
N PRO A 116 -2.87 4.60 20.58
CA PRO A 116 -1.75 3.71 20.85
C PRO A 116 -0.42 4.24 20.31
N VAL A 117 -0.46 4.90 19.13
CA VAL A 117 0.74 5.44 18.47
C VAL A 117 1.33 6.59 19.28
N ILE A 118 0.51 7.53 19.74
CA ILE A 118 0.92 8.66 20.59
C ILE A 118 1.58 8.12 21.88
N ALA A 119 0.92 7.18 22.57
CA ALA A 119 1.46 6.57 23.77
C ALA A 119 2.77 5.80 23.57
N TYR A 120 2.97 5.25 22.37
CA TYR A 120 4.22 4.60 21.98
C TYR A 120 5.30 5.62 21.64
N ALA A 121 4.98 6.68 20.90
CA ALA A 121 5.90 7.72 20.45
C ALA A 121 6.56 8.44 21.62
N GLU A 122 5.82 8.69 22.72
CA GLU A 122 6.36 9.26 23.96
C GLU A 122 7.55 8.45 24.52
N LYS A 123 7.52 7.14 24.34
CA LYS A 123 8.58 6.23 24.83
C LYS A 123 9.67 6.01 23.80
N ALA A 124 9.29 5.91 22.52
CA ALA A 124 10.21 5.63 21.42
C ALA A 124 11.11 6.84 21.10
N GLN A 125 10.62 8.08 21.38
CA GLN A 125 11.36 9.31 21.12
C GLN A 125 11.88 9.36 19.69
N PHE A 126 10.96 9.31 18.72
CA PHE A 126 11.28 9.39 17.30
C PHE A 126 12.02 10.69 16.97
N ASN A 127 13.04 10.63 16.11
CA ASN A 127 13.78 11.75 15.56
C ASN A 127 13.41 12.02 14.09
N TYR A 128 12.28 11.46 13.65
CA TYR A 128 11.70 11.64 12.32
C TYR A 128 10.17 11.74 12.42
N PRO A 129 9.50 12.31 11.41
CA PRO A 129 8.04 12.46 11.40
C PRO A 129 7.30 11.13 11.52
N ILE A 130 6.23 11.14 12.31
CA ILE A 130 5.27 10.04 12.41
C ILE A 130 3.92 10.53 11.94
N LEU A 131 3.40 9.88 10.91
CA LEU A 131 2.04 10.05 10.41
C LEU A 131 1.18 8.87 10.84
N VAL A 132 -0.11 9.09 10.93
CA VAL A 132 -1.04 8.10 11.47
C VAL A 132 -2.26 7.98 10.56
N GLY A 133 -2.68 6.75 10.28
CA GLY A 133 -3.92 6.48 9.57
C GLY A 133 -4.22 4.99 9.57
N GLU A 134 -5.47 4.61 9.41
CA GLU A 134 -5.86 3.22 9.26
C GLU A 134 -5.98 2.86 7.77
N GLN A 135 -7.16 3.03 7.21
CA GLN A 135 -7.43 2.77 5.79
C GLN A 135 -6.68 3.74 4.88
N ASP A 136 -6.54 5.00 5.29
CA ASP A 136 -5.82 6.01 4.52
C ASP A 136 -4.34 5.68 4.43
N ALA A 137 -3.71 5.23 5.53
CA ALA A 137 -2.32 4.75 5.53
C ALA A 137 -2.14 3.50 4.65
N MET A 138 -3.11 2.57 4.66
CA MET A 138 -3.08 1.41 3.76
C MET A 138 -3.23 1.84 2.30
N ALA A 139 -4.11 2.80 2.01
CA ALA A 139 -4.28 3.33 0.65
C ALA A 139 -2.99 3.96 0.11
N VAL A 140 -2.20 4.64 0.96
CA VAL A 140 -0.87 5.14 0.58
C VAL A 140 0.06 4.01 0.19
N ALA A 141 0.14 2.93 0.99
CA ALA A 141 0.97 1.77 0.66
C ALA A 141 0.53 1.11 -0.66
N GLU A 142 -0.77 0.96 -0.88
CA GLU A 142 -1.34 0.38 -2.09
C GLU A 142 -1.13 1.26 -3.34
N SER A 143 -1.09 2.59 -3.18
CA SER A 143 -0.82 3.53 -4.28
C SER A 143 0.54 3.32 -4.93
N SER A 144 1.48 2.65 -4.23
CA SER A 144 2.78 2.25 -4.78
C SER A 144 2.67 1.29 -5.97
N GLY A 145 1.51 0.68 -6.18
CA GLY A 145 1.32 -0.41 -7.16
C GLY A 145 1.95 -1.74 -6.73
N ILE A 146 2.48 -1.80 -5.51
CA ILE A 146 3.05 -3.01 -4.91
C ILE A 146 1.99 -3.61 -3.98
N SER A 147 1.80 -4.92 -4.05
CA SER A 147 0.83 -5.59 -3.18
C SER A 147 1.22 -5.44 -1.71
N PHE A 148 0.49 -4.60 -0.98
CA PHE A 148 0.64 -4.46 0.45
C PHE A 148 -0.04 -5.64 1.15
N ILE A 149 0.77 -6.58 1.65
CA ILE A 149 0.27 -7.82 2.27
C ILE A 149 0.51 -7.88 3.79
N GLY A 150 1.19 -6.89 4.36
CA GLY A 150 1.46 -6.86 5.80
C GLY A 150 2.54 -5.87 6.22
N LEU A 151 2.84 -5.88 7.50
CA LEU A 151 3.82 -5.01 8.15
C LEU A 151 5.04 -5.82 8.65
N PRO A 152 6.23 -5.21 8.70
CA PRO A 152 6.52 -3.87 8.20
C PRO A 152 6.64 -3.82 6.67
N PHE A 153 6.47 -2.64 6.11
CA PHE A 153 6.62 -2.36 4.70
C PHE A 153 7.35 -1.02 4.53
N THR A 154 8.32 -0.95 3.64
CA THR A 154 9.11 0.28 3.45
C THR A 154 9.18 0.64 1.99
N MET A 155 8.81 1.88 1.63
CA MET A 155 8.99 2.46 0.30
C MET A 155 10.21 3.35 0.26
N VAL A 156 10.91 3.35 -0.87
CA VAL A 156 12.00 4.28 -1.18
C VAL A 156 11.54 5.21 -2.30
N VAL A 157 11.44 6.49 -1.99
CA VAL A 157 10.97 7.53 -2.91
C VAL A 157 12.10 8.53 -3.18
N ALA A 158 12.35 8.80 -4.45
CA ALA A 158 13.36 9.76 -4.87
C ALA A 158 12.95 11.21 -4.53
N LYS A 159 13.90 12.14 -4.59
CA LYS A 159 13.70 13.58 -4.34
C LYS A 159 12.58 14.21 -5.16
N ASP A 160 12.37 13.68 -6.36
CA ASP A 160 11.35 14.15 -7.31
C ASP A 160 9.99 13.45 -7.18
N GLY A 161 9.76 12.73 -6.09
CA GLY A 161 8.50 12.05 -5.80
C GLY A 161 8.33 10.66 -6.44
N ARG A 162 9.26 10.23 -7.28
CA ARG A 162 9.16 8.93 -7.94
C ARG A 162 9.47 7.77 -6.99
N LEU A 163 8.59 6.76 -6.99
CA LEU A 163 8.85 5.51 -6.29
C LEU A 163 10.00 4.76 -6.96
N VAL A 164 11.07 4.49 -6.20
CA VAL A 164 12.26 3.77 -6.67
C VAL A 164 12.23 2.30 -6.28
N GLY A 165 11.64 1.94 -5.14
CA GLY A 165 11.53 0.56 -4.72
C GLY A 165 10.72 0.41 -3.45
N ALA A 166 10.48 -0.84 -3.04
CA ALA A 166 9.87 -1.14 -1.76
C ALA A 166 10.39 -2.47 -1.21
N HIS A 167 10.41 -2.57 0.10
CA HIS A 167 10.81 -3.76 0.83
C HIS A 167 9.67 -4.25 1.72
N MET A 168 9.35 -5.53 1.61
CA MET A 168 8.36 -6.19 2.46
C MET A 168 9.08 -6.97 3.57
N GLY A 169 8.76 -6.67 4.80
CA GLY A 169 9.36 -7.30 5.97
C GLY A 169 10.33 -6.38 6.72
N GLU A 170 10.93 -6.91 7.78
CA GLU A 170 11.84 -6.16 8.66
C GLU A 170 13.06 -5.65 7.90
N ILE A 171 13.29 -4.33 7.95
CA ILE A 171 14.45 -3.72 7.30
C ILE A 171 15.69 -3.89 8.19
N HIS A 172 16.82 -4.19 7.57
CA HIS A 172 18.10 -4.40 8.24
C HIS A 172 19.16 -3.44 7.72
N GLN A 173 20.31 -3.34 8.41
CA GLN A 173 21.40 -2.43 8.05
C GLN A 173 21.81 -2.56 6.57
N GLN A 174 21.96 -3.78 6.09
CA GLN A 174 22.36 -4.04 4.69
C GLN A 174 21.36 -3.46 3.67
N HIS A 175 20.05 -3.43 3.99
CA HIS A 175 19.04 -2.84 3.12
C HIS A 175 19.22 -1.31 3.07
N LEU A 176 19.44 -0.67 4.21
CA LEU A 176 19.66 0.77 4.29
C LEU A 176 20.97 1.19 3.62
N ASP A 177 22.04 0.42 3.80
CA ASP A 177 23.33 0.66 3.13
C ASP A 177 23.17 0.59 1.60
N ASN A 178 22.42 -0.42 1.10
CA ASN A 178 22.13 -0.53 -0.33
C ASN A 178 21.25 0.62 -0.84
N ILE A 179 20.25 1.05 -0.07
CA ILE A 179 19.43 2.22 -0.44
C ILE A 179 20.31 3.46 -0.60
N VAL A 180 21.22 3.72 0.33
CA VAL A 180 22.13 4.87 0.25
C VAL A 180 23.02 4.77 -1.00
N ASP A 181 23.62 3.61 -1.27
CA ASP A 181 24.48 3.40 -2.43
C ASP A 181 23.73 3.61 -3.76
N VAL A 182 22.54 3.00 -3.87
CA VAL A 182 21.70 3.11 -5.07
C VAL A 182 21.24 4.54 -5.30
N MET A 183 20.76 5.23 -4.25
CA MET A 183 20.27 6.61 -4.38
C MET A 183 21.38 7.60 -4.69
N ASN A 184 22.59 7.41 -4.16
CA ASN A 184 23.75 8.20 -4.51
C ASN A 184 24.16 8.02 -5.99
N LYS A 185 24.15 6.79 -6.50
CA LYS A 185 24.40 6.50 -7.92
C LYS A 185 23.31 7.07 -8.83
N PHE A 186 22.05 7.03 -8.37
CA PHE A 186 20.92 7.64 -9.07
C PHE A 186 21.08 9.17 -9.17
N ASP A 187 21.47 9.84 -8.08
CA ASP A 187 21.74 11.28 -8.07
C ASP A 187 22.95 11.67 -8.95
N ALA A 188 23.97 10.82 -9.00
CA ALA A 188 25.12 11.02 -9.87
C ALA A 188 24.80 10.81 -11.37
N GLY A 189 23.63 10.25 -11.70
CA GLY A 189 23.24 9.89 -13.06
C GLY A 189 23.89 8.60 -13.57
N ASP A 190 24.50 7.82 -12.69
CA ASP A 190 25.10 6.51 -13.00
C ASP A 190 24.01 5.42 -13.20
N LEU A 191 22.84 5.62 -12.61
CA LEU A 191 21.68 4.77 -12.73
C LEU A 191 20.46 5.58 -13.19
N ASP A 192 19.70 5.00 -14.12
CA ASP A 192 18.34 5.46 -14.39
C ASP A 192 17.34 4.86 -13.38
N ILE A 193 16.07 5.32 -13.40
CA ILE A 193 15.03 4.86 -12.48
C ILE A 193 14.78 3.34 -12.55
N SER A 194 14.89 2.76 -13.75
CA SER A 194 14.65 1.33 -13.96
C SER A 194 15.78 0.49 -13.38
N GLN A 195 17.02 0.96 -13.54
CA GLN A 195 18.21 0.33 -12.99
C GLN A 195 18.23 0.45 -11.45
N ALA A 196 17.86 1.62 -10.91
CA ALA A 196 17.75 1.82 -9.47
C ALA A 196 16.68 0.88 -8.86
N LYS A 197 15.50 0.79 -9.49
CA LYS A 197 14.45 -0.18 -9.10
C LYS A 197 14.99 -1.60 -9.08
N GLN A 198 15.62 -2.04 -10.15
CA GLN A 198 16.17 -3.40 -10.23
C GLN A 198 17.18 -3.70 -9.12
N GLN A 199 18.00 -2.71 -8.71
CA GLN A 199 18.98 -2.90 -7.63
C GLN A 199 18.32 -2.93 -6.24
N LEU A 200 17.20 -2.21 -6.05
CA LEU A 200 16.44 -2.23 -4.80
C LEU A 200 15.48 -3.42 -4.69
N ASP A 201 14.95 -3.94 -5.80
CA ASP A 201 14.07 -5.12 -5.83
C ASP A 201 14.81 -6.44 -5.48
N LEU A 202 16.14 -6.39 -5.36
CA LEU A 202 16.97 -7.52 -4.90
C LEU A 202 17.08 -7.58 -3.36
N LEU A 203 16.36 -6.75 -2.63
CA LEU A 203 16.24 -6.72 -1.18
C LEU A 203 15.09 -7.61 -0.71
#